data_c6013c9669856e8e2758519702716f3a
#
_entry.id   c6013c9669856e8e2758519702716f3a
#
_cell.length_a   1.000
_cell.length_b   1.000
_cell.length_c   1.000
_cell.angle_alpha   90.00
_cell.angle_beta   90.00
_cell.angle_gamma   90.00
#
_symmetry.space_group_name_H-M   'P 1'
#
loop_
_entity.id
_entity.type
_entity.pdbx_description
1 polymer ?
#
loop_
_entity_poly.entity_id
_entity_poly.type
_entity_poly.pdbx_seq_one_letter_code
_entity_poly.pdbx_strand_id
1 'polypeptide(L)'
;AKVTVAEIPDVDPARAGGVETALEREGAGILAAVPEGAHVILMAIEGKQRSSVDFSRHLDDLALRGASELAFVIGGSDGVSDAVRARADETFSFGPITLPHNLARVVLLEQLYRAFKISRGEPYHK
;
A
#
# COMPACT_ATOMS: atom_id res chain seq x y z
N ALA A 1 -0.51 2.67 16.25
CA ALA A 1 0.40 2.25 15.17
C ALA A 1 0.73 3.45 14.28
N LYS A 2 1.96 3.50 13.82
CA LYS A 2 2.40 4.52 12.86
C LYS A 2 2.17 4.00 11.45
N VAL A 3 1.58 4.83 10.59
CA VAL A 3 1.27 4.46 9.21
C VAL A 3 2.00 5.39 8.25
N THR A 4 2.69 4.79 7.29
CA THR A 4 3.35 5.50 6.19
C THR A 4 2.71 5.05 4.88
N VAL A 5 2.42 5.98 3.98
CA VAL A 5 2.02 5.67 2.62
C VAL A 5 3.14 6.11 1.69
N ALA A 6 3.79 5.13 1.05
CA ALA A 6 4.89 5.38 0.13
C ALA A 6 4.38 5.33 -1.31
N GLU A 7 4.43 6.45 -1.96
CA GLU A 7 4.16 6.56 -3.39
C GLU A 7 5.19 7.49 -4.01
N ILE A 8 5.68 7.09 -5.18
CA ILE A 8 6.68 7.87 -5.91
C ILE A 8 6.06 8.20 -7.26
N PRO A 9 6.21 9.44 -7.74
CA PRO A 9 5.73 9.80 -9.07
C PRO A 9 6.32 8.86 -10.13
N ASP A 10 5.50 8.52 -11.12
CA ASP A 10 5.91 7.64 -12.20
C ASP A 10 7.16 8.19 -12.91
N VAL A 11 8.09 7.30 -13.20
CA VAL A 11 9.22 7.60 -14.08
C VAL A 11 8.77 7.32 -15.51
N ASP A 12 8.99 8.27 -16.43
CA ASP A 12 8.65 8.08 -17.84
C ASP A 12 9.50 6.93 -18.42
N PRO A 13 8.89 5.83 -18.89
CA PRO A 13 9.64 4.72 -19.45
C PRO A 13 10.53 5.12 -20.64
N ALA A 14 10.07 6.03 -21.48
CA ALA A 14 10.84 6.48 -22.63
C ALA A 14 12.13 7.20 -22.19
N ARG A 15 12.07 7.98 -21.14
CA ARG A 15 13.24 8.70 -20.60
C ARG A 15 14.17 7.79 -19.80
N ALA A 16 13.61 6.77 -19.17
CA ALA A 16 14.38 5.85 -18.34
C ALA A 16 15.06 4.74 -19.16
N GLY A 17 14.74 4.59 -20.43
CA GLY A 17 15.29 3.53 -21.26
C GLY A 17 14.44 2.26 -21.28
N GLY A 18 13.17 2.35 -20.87
CA GLY A 18 12.21 1.27 -20.92
C GLY A 18 11.44 1.11 -19.62
N VAL A 19 10.39 0.28 -19.69
CA VAL A 19 9.51 0.03 -18.53
C VAL A 19 10.28 -0.60 -17.36
N GLU A 20 11.10 -1.60 -17.64
CA GLU A 20 11.87 -2.28 -16.60
C GLU A 20 12.79 -1.32 -15.84
N THR A 21 13.51 -0.46 -16.57
CA THR A 21 14.37 0.55 -15.94
C THR A 21 13.57 1.55 -15.14
N ALA A 22 12.41 1.97 -15.66
CA ALA A 22 11.52 2.88 -14.93
C ALA A 22 11.05 2.27 -13.61
N LEU A 23 10.62 1.00 -13.64
CA LEU A 23 10.18 0.29 -12.43
C LEU A 23 11.30 0.15 -11.41
N GLU A 24 12.53 -0.09 -11.84
CA GLU A 24 13.67 -0.16 -10.93
C GLU A 24 13.96 1.17 -10.25
N ARG A 25 13.86 2.28 -10.98
CA ARG A 25 14.05 3.63 -10.42
C ARG A 25 12.95 4.00 -9.44
N GLU A 26 11.70 3.75 -9.80
CA GLU A 26 10.55 3.95 -8.92
C GLU A 26 10.69 3.10 -7.67
N GLY A 27 11.07 1.83 -7.86
CA GLY A 27 11.27 0.88 -6.78
C GLY A 27 12.34 1.31 -5.80
N ALA A 28 13.46 1.83 -6.29
CA ALA A 28 14.52 2.34 -5.42
C ALA A 28 14.00 3.50 -4.56
N GLY A 29 13.21 4.41 -5.12
CA GLY A 29 12.60 5.51 -4.38
C GLY A 29 11.61 5.02 -3.33
N ILE A 30 10.77 4.05 -3.68
CA ILE A 30 9.81 3.45 -2.76
C ILE A 30 10.54 2.78 -1.58
N LEU A 31 11.54 1.96 -1.88
CA LEU A 31 12.30 1.25 -0.85
C LEU A 31 13.03 2.23 0.09
N ALA A 32 13.53 3.33 -0.45
CA ALA A 32 14.17 4.36 0.37
C ALA A 32 13.17 5.06 1.30
N ALA A 33 11.90 5.16 0.90
CA ALA A 33 10.85 5.81 1.68
C ALA A 33 10.24 4.88 2.75
N VAL A 34 10.40 3.57 2.61
CA VAL A 34 9.84 2.59 3.55
C VAL A 34 10.75 2.46 4.76
N PRO A 35 10.23 2.70 5.98
CA PRO A 35 11.03 2.50 7.18
C PRO A 35 11.51 1.06 7.32
N GLU A 36 12.75 0.90 7.77
CA GLU A 36 13.28 -0.41 8.09
C GLU A 36 12.50 -1.01 9.27
N GLY A 37 12.14 -2.26 9.16
CA GLY A 37 11.33 -2.93 10.19
C GLY A 37 9.84 -2.70 10.09
N ALA A 38 9.36 -1.88 9.16
CA ALA A 38 7.93 -1.72 8.94
C ALA A 38 7.33 -2.98 8.32
N HIS A 39 6.08 -3.27 8.68
CA HIS A 39 5.28 -4.28 7.97
C HIS A 39 4.76 -3.65 6.69
N VAL A 40 5.11 -4.18 5.55
CA VAL A 40 4.83 -3.59 4.24
C VAL A 40 3.66 -4.28 3.57
N ILE A 41 2.67 -3.49 3.21
CA ILE A 41 1.49 -3.92 2.48
C ILE A 41 1.53 -3.28 1.09
N LEU A 42 1.68 -4.11 0.07
CA LEU A 42 1.69 -3.66 -1.32
C LEU A 42 0.27 -3.65 -1.87
N MET A 43 -0.15 -2.52 -2.40
CA MET A 43 -1.42 -2.41 -3.11
C MET A 43 -1.26 -3.03 -4.50
N ALA A 44 -2.03 -4.07 -4.78
CA ALA A 44 -1.95 -4.81 -6.04
C ALA A 44 -3.32 -5.39 -6.40
N ILE A 45 -3.67 -5.34 -7.69
CA ILE A 45 -4.97 -5.84 -8.16
C ILE A 45 -5.17 -7.32 -7.80
N GLU A 46 -4.12 -8.11 -7.90
CA GLU A 46 -4.13 -9.53 -7.58
C GLU A 46 -3.99 -9.83 -6.08
N GLY A 47 -3.93 -8.80 -5.25
CA GLY A 47 -3.76 -8.96 -3.82
C GLY A 47 -5.00 -9.47 -3.11
N LYS A 48 -4.88 -9.64 -1.81
CA LYS A 48 -5.99 -10.11 -0.98
C LYS A 48 -7.05 -9.01 -0.87
N GLN A 49 -8.30 -9.39 -1.09
CA GLN A 49 -9.45 -8.52 -0.91
C GLN A 49 -9.99 -8.69 0.51
N ARG A 50 -10.37 -7.59 1.14
CA ARG A 50 -10.96 -7.58 2.47
C ARG A 50 -12.12 -6.59 2.51
N SER A 51 -13.15 -6.90 3.30
CA SER A 51 -14.16 -5.90 3.62
C SER A 51 -13.53 -4.82 4.53
N SER A 52 -14.21 -3.69 4.68
CA SER A 52 -13.74 -2.63 5.57
C SER A 52 -13.62 -3.11 7.02
N VAL A 53 -14.57 -3.95 7.46
CA VAL A 53 -14.52 -4.54 8.81
C VAL A 53 -13.35 -5.50 8.96
N ASP A 54 -13.13 -6.37 7.98
CA ASP A 54 -12.01 -7.30 8.00
C ASP A 54 -10.66 -6.59 7.90
N PHE A 55 -10.60 -5.51 7.15
CA PHE A 55 -9.39 -4.69 7.09
C PHE A 55 -9.07 -4.09 8.46
N SER A 56 -10.07 -3.56 9.15
CA SER A 56 -9.90 -3.04 10.51
C SER A 56 -9.38 -4.11 11.46
N ARG A 57 -9.96 -5.31 11.42
CA ARG A 57 -9.52 -6.45 12.25
C ARG A 57 -8.10 -6.85 11.93
N HIS A 58 -7.75 -6.84 10.65
CA HIS A 58 -6.40 -7.21 10.22
C HIS A 58 -5.37 -6.23 10.77
N LEU A 59 -5.65 -4.93 10.72
CA LEU A 59 -4.76 -3.92 11.30
C LEU A 59 -4.62 -4.10 12.82
N ASP A 60 -5.70 -4.41 13.51
CA ASP A 60 -5.67 -4.69 14.94
C ASP A 60 -4.80 -5.92 15.24
N ASP A 61 -4.95 -6.99 14.45
CA ASP A 61 -4.15 -8.20 14.60
C ASP A 61 -2.66 -7.93 14.39
N LEU A 62 -2.32 -7.13 13.40
CA LEU A 62 -0.93 -6.74 13.15
C LEU A 62 -0.35 -5.99 14.35
N ALA A 63 -1.10 -5.08 14.93
CA ALA A 63 -0.67 -4.34 16.11
C ALA A 63 -0.45 -5.28 17.30
N LEU A 64 -1.35 -6.25 17.51
CA LEU A 64 -1.22 -7.24 18.57
C LEU A 64 0.00 -8.15 18.40
N ARG A 65 0.43 -8.38 17.17
CA ARG A 65 1.62 -9.19 16.85
C ARG A 65 2.91 -8.38 16.91
N GLY A 66 2.84 -7.12 17.27
CA GLY A 66 4.01 -6.26 17.44
C GLY A 66 4.37 -5.43 16.22
N ALA A 67 3.55 -5.41 15.18
CA ALA A 67 3.76 -4.55 14.02
C ALA A 67 3.37 -3.11 14.39
N SER A 68 4.30 -2.36 14.95
CA SER A 68 4.07 -0.99 15.41
C SER A 68 4.10 0.02 14.29
N GLU A 69 4.65 -0.34 13.14
CA GLU A 69 4.77 0.54 11.99
C GLU A 69 4.32 -0.19 10.73
N LEU A 70 3.37 0.42 10.02
CA LEU A 70 2.82 -0.10 8.78
C LEU A 70 3.21 0.80 7.63
N ALA A 71 3.63 0.23 6.52
CA ALA A 71 3.91 0.98 5.31
C ALA A 71 3.06 0.42 4.17
N PHE A 72 2.25 1.27 3.56
CA PHE A 72 1.48 0.93 2.37
C PHE A 72 2.21 1.44 1.15
N VAL A 73 2.36 0.60 0.15
CA VAL A 73 3.06 0.95 -1.09
C VAL A 73 2.08 0.96 -2.24
N ILE A 74 2.03 2.09 -2.93
CA ILE A 74 1.22 2.26 -4.14
C ILE A 74 2.18 2.43 -5.31
N GLY A 75 2.17 1.48 -6.23
CA GLY A 75 2.99 1.55 -7.45
C GLY A 75 2.36 2.42 -8.51
N GLY A 76 3.11 2.65 -9.58
CA GLY A 76 2.64 3.38 -10.75
C GLY A 76 1.81 2.51 -11.69
N SER A 77 1.51 3.04 -12.87
CA SER A 77 0.65 2.39 -13.86
C SER A 77 1.19 1.07 -14.41
N ASP A 78 2.51 0.89 -14.38
CA ASP A 78 3.16 -0.34 -14.87
C ASP A 78 3.46 -1.35 -13.75
N GLY A 79 2.94 -1.12 -12.56
CA GLY A 79 3.14 -1.99 -11.41
C GLY A 79 4.36 -1.58 -10.58
N VAL A 80 5.07 -2.56 -10.02
CA VAL A 80 6.24 -2.34 -9.19
C VAL A 80 7.37 -3.29 -9.59
N SER A 81 8.60 -2.94 -9.19
CA SER A 81 9.77 -3.77 -9.42
C SER A 81 9.73 -5.06 -8.60
N ASP A 82 10.53 -6.05 -8.99
CA ASP A 82 10.68 -7.30 -8.24
C ASP A 82 11.21 -7.04 -6.83
N ALA A 83 12.10 -6.08 -6.67
CA ALA A 83 12.67 -5.72 -5.37
C ALA A 83 11.57 -5.20 -4.41
N VAL A 84 10.63 -4.40 -4.90
CA VAL A 84 9.50 -3.92 -4.11
C VAL A 84 8.59 -5.08 -3.72
N ARG A 85 8.28 -5.97 -4.67
CA ARG A 85 7.47 -7.18 -4.37
C ARG A 85 8.14 -8.06 -3.33
N ALA A 86 9.45 -8.25 -3.42
CA ALA A 86 10.20 -9.04 -2.46
C ALA A 86 10.19 -8.42 -1.06
N ARG A 87 10.17 -7.09 -0.97
CA ARG A 87 10.12 -6.40 0.32
C ARG A 87 8.75 -6.45 0.97
N ALA A 88 7.68 -6.56 0.19
CA ALA A 88 6.32 -6.58 0.72
C ALA A 88 6.07 -7.81 1.58
N ASP A 89 5.45 -7.61 2.73
CA ASP A 89 5.06 -8.70 3.63
C ASP A 89 3.72 -9.30 3.23
N GLU A 90 2.87 -8.49 2.59
CA GLU A 90 1.59 -8.93 2.07
C GLU A 90 1.08 -8.00 0.98
N THR A 91 0.02 -8.42 0.31
CA THR A 91 -0.64 -7.62 -0.72
C THR A 91 -2.09 -7.35 -0.33
N PHE A 92 -2.61 -6.22 -0.79
CA PHE A 92 -4.00 -5.84 -0.56
C PHE A 92 -4.60 -5.29 -1.86
N SER A 93 -5.85 -5.64 -2.14
CA SER A 93 -6.53 -5.23 -3.37
C SER A 93 -7.90 -4.62 -3.08
N PHE A 94 -8.23 -3.57 -3.84
CA PHE A 94 -9.59 -3.01 -3.85
C PHE A 94 -10.51 -3.73 -4.85
N GLY A 95 -10.07 -4.88 -5.40
CA GLY A 95 -10.79 -5.63 -6.40
C GLY A 95 -10.12 -5.51 -7.78
N PRO A 96 -10.78 -6.02 -8.82
CA PRO A 96 -10.16 -6.12 -10.15
C PRO A 96 -10.18 -4.81 -10.95
N ILE A 97 -10.64 -3.73 -10.38
CA ILE A 97 -10.67 -2.43 -11.06
C ILE A 97 -9.28 -1.77 -10.99
N THR A 98 -8.95 -1.05 -12.06
CA THR A 98 -7.73 -0.25 -12.10
C THR A 98 -8.05 1.18 -11.69
N LEU A 99 -7.29 1.71 -10.75
CA LEU A 99 -7.42 3.10 -10.31
C LEU A 99 -6.13 3.85 -10.61
N PRO A 100 -6.21 5.11 -11.03
CA PRO A 100 -5.02 5.98 -11.05
C PRO A 100 -4.43 6.02 -9.64
N HIS A 101 -3.10 6.11 -9.53
CA HIS A 101 -2.47 6.03 -8.21
C HIS A 101 -2.95 7.14 -7.25
N ASN A 102 -3.26 8.33 -7.74
CA ASN A 102 -3.79 9.40 -6.90
C ASN A 102 -5.14 9.03 -6.28
N LEU A 103 -6.02 8.37 -7.06
CA LEU A 103 -7.31 7.94 -6.57
C LEU A 103 -7.17 6.74 -5.64
N ALA A 104 -6.28 5.82 -5.96
CA ALA A 104 -5.98 4.68 -5.08
C ALA A 104 -5.51 5.17 -3.72
N ARG A 105 -4.68 6.20 -3.68
CA ARG A 105 -4.24 6.82 -2.43
C ARG A 105 -5.42 7.36 -1.61
N VAL A 106 -6.33 8.08 -2.26
CA VAL A 106 -7.51 8.63 -1.58
C VAL A 106 -8.37 7.50 -1.01
N VAL A 107 -8.61 6.45 -1.80
CA VAL A 107 -9.39 5.30 -1.34
C VAL A 107 -8.71 4.62 -0.15
N LEU A 108 -7.41 4.43 -0.22
CA LEU A 108 -6.64 3.83 0.88
C LEU A 108 -6.75 4.68 2.16
N LEU A 109 -6.56 5.98 2.05
CA LEU A 109 -6.62 6.89 3.21
C LEU A 109 -8.02 6.88 3.83
N GLU A 110 -9.06 6.84 3.01
CA GLU A 110 -10.43 6.73 3.50
C GLU A 110 -10.66 5.43 4.25
N GLN A 111 -10.17 4.30 3.70
CA GLN A 111 -10.31 3.00 4.35
C GLN A 111 -9.49 2.91 5.64
N LEU A 112 -8.33 3.54 5.71
CA LEU A 112 -7.53 3.61 6.94
C LEU A 112 -8.28 4.40 8.02
N TYR A 113 -8.83 5.55 7.66
CA TYR A 113 -9.64 6.34 8.59
C TYR A 113 -10.83 5.54 9.10
N ARG A 114 -11.54 4.87 8.18
CA ARG A 114 -12.70 4.01 8.50
C ARG A 114 -12.29 2.86 9.42
N ALA A 115 -11.16 2.22 9.14
CA ALA A 115 -10.65 1.12 9.94
C ALA A 115 -10.37 1.53 11.38
N PHE A 116 -9.78 2.71 11.59
CA PHE A 116 -9.53 3.21 12.94
C PHE A 116 -10.83 3.59 13.66
N LYS A 117 -11.82 4.10 12.94
CA LYS A 117 -13.14 4.38 13.52
C LYS A 117 -13.85 3.10 13.95
N ILE A 118 -13.80 2.06 13.13
CA ILE A 118 -14.36 0.74 13.46
C ILE A 118 -13.65 0.17 14.70
N SER A 119 -12.32 0.22 14.72
CA SER A 119 -11.50 -0.31 15.82
C SER A 119 -11.83 0.36 17.15
N ARG A 120 -12.11 1.65 17.13
CA ARG A 120 -12.45 2.42 18.35
C ARG A 120 -13.93 2.36 18.71
N GLY A 121 -14.75 1.69 17.90
CA GLY A 121 -16.20 1.67 18.13
C GLY A 121 -16.88 3.01 17.89
N GLU A 122 -16.24 3.90 17.14
CA GLU A 122 -16.78 5.22 16.84
C GLU A 122 -17.75 5.18 15.66
N PRO A 123 -18.83 5.98 15.65
CA PRO A 123 -19.82 5.97 14.58
C PRO A 123 -19.29 6.67 13.32
N TYR A 124 -18.93 5.89 12.34
CA TYR A 124 -18.54 6.36 11.00
C TYR A 124 -18.96 5.35 9.94
N HIS A 125 -18.59 4.09 10.15
CA HIS A 125 -18.92 2.99 9.25
C HIS A 125 -20.40 2.63 9.35
N LYS A 126 -21.04 2.45 8.21
CA LYS A 126 -22.45 2.10 8.11
C LYS A 126 -22.65 0.77 7.39
#